data_e72e19b8d2e52c3e31102fb993c43228
#
_entry.id   e72e19b8d2e52c3e31102fb993c43228
#
_cell.length_a   1.000
_cell.length_b   1.000
_cell.length_c   1.000
_cell.angle_alpha   90.00
_cell.angle_beta   90.00
_cell.angle_gamma   90.00
#
_symmetry.space_group_name_H-M   'P 1'
#
loop_
_entity.id
_entity.type
_entity.pdbx_description
1 polymer ?
#
loop_
_entity_poly.entity_id
_entity_poly.type
_entity_poly.pdbx_seq_one_letter_code
_entity_poly.pdbx_strand_id
1 'polypeptide(L)'
;MISSLYRIITIGRNTLTEAVRQKVLNVLLIFSLVLVGSSVIVSQLATPGLDSSGLFDAQIKFVKDFGCGAIGLFGFFIALLSTAQLIPQELHNRTIYTILAKPVRRSEFLLGKFFGIVLLLALCVALMSLAFAATLYWQELRGLQTAEATYNQTPNWRANPYLLSAYNHDVEQIVQQVRDPQLVEAVILIFAKLLMTTGIALLISTFATSSIFTIITTFMIYLIGHMESTAREFWLASGASSSIWQSALVGLISLLIPDMNSFTIVDEILAGNKVPWSHALNLLGYADVYLIVLLGVSVVVFDYREI
;
A
#
# COMPACT_ATOMS: atom_id res chain seq x y z
N MET A 1 -16.28 4.91 -29.24
CA MET A 1 -15.91 4.23 -27.97
C MET A 1 -14.69 3.34 -28.11
N ILE A 2 -14.64 2.37 -29.01
CA ILE A 2 -13.49 1.44 -29.16
C ILE A 2 -12.19 2.18 -29.46
N SER A 3 -12.21 3.24 -30.28
CA SER A 3 -11.02 4.06 -30.58
C SER A 3 -10.51 4.86 -29.38
N SER A 4 -11.39 5.31 -28.47
CA SER A 4 -11.02 6.06 -27.25
C SER A 4 -10.33 5.14 -26.24
N LEU A 5 -10.92 3.96 -25.99
CA LEU A 5 -10.34 2.96 -25.07
C LEU A 5 -8.96 2.49 -25.55
N TYR A 6 -8.81 2.25 -26.86
CA TYR A 6 -7.53 1.87 -27.44
C TYR A 6 -6.46 2.94 -27.24
N ARG A 7 -6.81 4.23 -27.36
CA ARG A 7 -5.89 5.35 -27.10
C ARG A 7 -5.45 5.39 -25.62
N ILE A 8 -6.41 5.26 -24.69
CA ILE A 8 -6.12 5.21 -23.23
C ILE A 8 -5.14 4.08 -22.92
N ILE A 9 -5.39 2.87 -23.44
CA ILE A 9 -4.53 1.71 -23.23
C ILE A 9 -3.12 1.94 -23.82
N THR A 10 -3.05 2.52 -25.01
CA THR A 10 -1.77 2.78 -25.69
C THR A 10 -0.94 3.80 -24.92
N ILE A 11 -1.58 4.88 -24.42
CA ILE A 11 -0.91 5.89 -23.58
C ILE A 11 -0.46 5.24 -22.27
N GLY A 12 -1.33 4.44 -21.62
CA GLY A 12 -1.00 3.74 -20.39
C GLY A 12 0.19 2.79 -20.53
N ARG A 13 0.23 2.01 -21.61
CA ARG A 13 1.37 1.13 -21.91
C ARG A 13 2.67 1.91 -22.12
N ASN A 14 2.61 3.06 -22.81
CA ASN A 14 3.78 3.91 -22.99
C ASN A 14 4.26 4.48 -21.65
N THR A 15 3.33 4.98 -20.82
CA THR A 15 3.65 5.48 -19.48
C THR A 15 4.26 4.40 -18.59
N LEU A 16 3.72 3.19 -18.61
CA LEU A 16 4.30 2.05 -17.89
C LEU A 16 5.74 1.76 -18.35
N THR A 17 5.96 1.72 -19.67
CA THR A 17 7.30 1.45 -20.23
C THR A 17 8.31 2.55 -19.84
N GLU A 18 7.88 3.80 -19.82
CA GLU A 18 8.69 4.94 -19.40
C GLU A 18 9.01 4.86 -17.90
N ALA A 19 8.00 4.59 -17.07
CA ALA A 19 8.16 4.48 -15.62
C ALA A 19 9.06 3.31 -15.19
N VAL A 20 8.93 2.14 -15.80
CA VAL A 20 9.80 0.97 -15.53
C VAL A 20 11.28 1.27 -15.86
N ARG A 21 11.56 2.17 -16.80
CA ARG A 21 12.93 2.59 -17.14
C ARG A 21 13.53 3.63 -16.20
N GLN A 22 12.75 4.17 -15.28
CA GLN A 22 13.24 5.17 -14.32
C GLN A 22 14.16 4.51 -13.29
N LYS A 23 15.40 4.95 -13.22
CA LYS A 23 16.42 4.38 -12.32
C LYS A 23 16.03 4.49 -10.84
N VAL A 24 15.43 5.61 -10.45
CA VAL A 24 15.03 5.86 -9.05
C VAL A 24 13.99 4.84 -8.58
N LEU A 25 12.97 4.56 -9.41
CA LEU A 25 11.93 3.59 -9.08
C LEU A 25 12.49 2.17 -8.97
N ASN A 26 13.41 1.80 -9.87
CA ASN A 26 14.06 0.49 -9.82
C ASN A 26 14.93 0.32 -8.55
N VAL A 27 15.66 1.37 -8.14
CA VAL A 27 16.44 1.35 -6.89
C VAL A 27 15.51 1.18 -5.68
N LEU A 28 14.40 1.92 -5.62
CA LEU A 28 13.41 1.79 -4.55
C LEU A 28 12.81 0.38 -4.50
N LEU A 29 12.46 -0.19 -5.65
CA LEU A 29 11.92 -1.55 -5.72
C LEU A 29 12.95 -2.58 -5.24
N ILE A 30 14.20 -2.53 -5.72
CA ILE A 30 15.27 -3.45 -5.30
C ILE A 30 15.49 -3.31 -3.79
N PHE A 31 15.56 -2.08 -3.27
CA PHE A 31 15.77 -1.85 -1.85
C PHE A 31 14.62 -2.40 -1.01
N SER A 32 13.37 -2.24 -1.45
CA SER A 32 12.22 -2.83 -0.78
C SER A 32 12.27 -4.36 -0.75
N LEU A 33 12.64 -5.00 -1.87
CA LEU A 33 12.78 -6.45 -1.95
C LEU A 33 13.89 -6.96 -1.01
N VAL A 34 15.01 -6.26 -0.93
CA VAL A 34 16.10 -6.59 0.00
C VAL A 34 15.63 -6.43 1.44
N LEU A 35 14.88 -5.37 1.77
CA LEU A 35 14.34 -5.17 3.11
C LEU A 35 13.35 -6.27 3.50
N VAL A 36 12.41 -6.60 2.63
CA VAL A 36 11.46 -7.69 2.87
C VAL A 36 12.21 -9.01 3.08
N GLY A 37 13.21 -9.32 2.25
CA GLY A 37 14.03 -10.52 2.41
C GLY A 37 14.86 -10.53 3.70
N SER A 38 15.37 -9.37 4.14
CA SER A 38 16.15 -9.25 5.40
C SER A 38 15.28 -9.37 6.66
N SER A 39 13.97 -9.25 6.56
CA SER A 39 13.04 -9.33 7.71
C SER A 39 13.21 -10.61 8.52
N VAL A 40 13.53 -11.73 7.85
CA VAL A 40 13.81 -13.03 8.51
C VAL A 40 15.07 -12.96 9.39
N ILE A 41 16.13 -12.31 8.92
CA ILE A 41 17.37 -12.17 9.69
C ILE A 41 17.16 -11.20 10.87
N VAL A 42 16.47 -10.09 10.60
CA VAL A 42 16.20 -9.08 11.63
C VAL A 42 15.27 -9.63 12.70
N SER A 43 14.26 -10.47 12.34
CA SER A 43 13.38 -11.09 13.32
C SER A 43 14.13 -11.95 14.34
N GLN A 44 15.17 -12.67 13.93
CA GLN A 44 16.01 -13.48 14.81
C GLN A 44 16.84 -12.63 15.78
N LEU A 45 17.25 -11.43 15.34
CA LEU A 45 18.01 -10.49 16.17
C LEU A 45 17.12 -9.69 17.13
N ALA A 46 15.85 -9.48 16.75
CA ALA A 46 14.90 -8.67 17.50
C ALA A 46 14.25 -9.42 18.68
N THR A 47 14.36 -10.75 18.73
CA THR A 47 13.69 -11.60 19.74
C THR A 47 14.66 -12.43 20.60
N PRO A 48 15.77 -11.86 21.14
CA PRO A 48 16.68 -12.61 22.01
C PRO A 48 16.01 -12.86 23.37
N GLY A 49 16.07 -14.10 23.86
CA GLY A 49 15.70 -14.44 25.24
C GLY A 49 14.23 -14.78 25.48
N LEU A 50 13.44 -14.99 24.43
CA LEU A 50 12.10 -15.57 24.57
C LEU A 50 12.17 -17.09 24.63
N ASP A 51 11.25 -17.70 25.39
CA ASP A 51 11.08 -19.16 25.42
C ASP A 51 10.68 -19.69 24.03
N SER A 52 11.07 -20.92 23.72
CA SER A 52 10.91 -21.51 22.40
C SER A 52 9.50 -21.48 21.83
N SER A 53 8.46 -21.48 22.68
CA SER A 53 7.06 -21.39 22.26
C SER A 53 6.60 -19.97 21.88
N GLY A 54 7.11 -18.93 22.55
CA GLY A 54 6.76 -17.53 22.24
C GLY A 54 7.66 -16.90 21.17
N LEU A 55 8.84 -17.48 20.95
CA LEU A 55 9.85 -16.95 20.04
C LEU A 55 9.38 -17.01 18.58
N PHE A 56 8.75 -18.09 18.19
CA PHE A 56 8.29 -18.29 16.81
C PHE A 56 7.12 -17.32 16.47
N ASP A 57 6.17 -17.20 17.39
CA ASP A 57 5.02 -16.28 17.23
C ASP A 57 5.49 -14.82 17.08
N ALA A 58 6.43 -14.40 17.92
CA ALA A 58 7.00 -13.06 17.85
C ALA A 58 7.76 -12.84 16.53
N GLN A 59 8.51 -13.84 16.06
CA GLN A 59 9.23 -13.74 14.79
C GLN A 59 8.29 -13.65 13.58
N ILE A 60 7.25 -14.47 13.52
CA ILE A 60 6.27 -14.40 12.42
C ILE A 60 5.56 -13.06 12.43
N LYS A 61 5.11 -12.59 13.60
CA LYS A 61 4.48 -11.29 13.72
C LYS A 61 5.39 -10.18 13.21
N PHE A 62 6.65 -10.19 13.64
CA PHE A 62 7.63 -9.21 13.17
C PHE A 62 7.81 -9.24 11.65
N VAL A 63 7.89 -10.44 11.04
CA VAL A 63 8.04 -10.57 9.58
C VAL A 63 6.80 -10.06 8.86
N LYS A 64 5.60 -10.30 9.40
CA LYS A 64 4.35 -9.79 8.84
C LYS A 64 4.29 -8.26 8.91
N ASP A 65 4.53 -7.68 10.08
CA ASP A 65 4.49 -6.23 10.30
C ASP A 65 5.52 -5.51 9.43
N PHE A 66 6.75 -6.03 9.43
CA PHE A 66 7.84 -5.45 8.66
C PHE A 66 7.64 -5.59 7.15
N GLY A 67 7.15 -6.74 6.69
CA GLY A 67 6.89 -7.00 5.28
C GLY A 67 5.77 -6.12 4.73
N CYS A 68 4.61 -6.07 5.40
CA CYS A 68 3.50 -5.21 5.00
C CYS A 68 3.85 -3.72 5.14
N GLY A 69 4.58 -3.34 6.19
CA GLY A 69 5.11 -1.98 6.36
C GLY A 69 6.05 -1.58 5.24
N ALA A 70 6.94 -2.48 4.80
CA ALA A 70 7.82 -2.22 3.65
C ALA A 70 7.01 -2.06 2.35
N ILE A 71 6.02 -2.91 2.08
CA ILE A 71 5.14 -2.79 0.91
C ILE A 71 4.42 -1.43 0.92
N GLY A 72 3.86 -1.04 2.07
CA GLY A 72 3.17 0.24 2.23
C GLY A 72 4.09 1.44 2.02
N LEU A 73 5.24 1.46 2.68
CA LEU A 73 6.19 2.57 2.65
C LEU A 73 6.82 2.76 1.25
N PHE A 74 7.37 1.69 0.68
CA PHE A 74 8.00 1.79 -0.65
C PHE A 74 6.98 1.93 -1.76
N GLY A 75 5.82 1.29 -1.63
CA GLY A 75 4.67 1.52 -2.51
C GLY A 75 4.26 2.99 -2.53
N PHE A 76 4.20 3.63 -1.36
CA PHE A 76 3.93 5.06 -1.23
C PHE A 76 4.97 5.92 -1.97
N PHE A 77 6.26 5.68 -1.77
CA PHE A 77 7.30 6.44 -2.48
C PHE A 77 7.26 6.21 -3.99
N ILE A 78 7.02 4.98 -4.44
CA ILE A 78 6.87 4.67 -5.86
C ILE A 78 5.64 5.39 -6.43
N ALA A 79 4.49 5.36 -5.75
CA ALA A 79 3.28 6.07 -6.15
C ALA A 79 3.52 7.58 -6.27
N LEU A 80 4.10 8.16 -5.23
CA LEU A 80 4.38 9.58 -5.13
C LEU A 80 5.33 10.07 -6.24
N LEU A 81 6.51 9.43 -6.37
CA LEU A 81 7.54 9.87 -7.30
C LEU A 81 7.13 9.63 -8.76
N SER A 82 6.48 8.49 -9.06
CA SER A 82 6.03 8.21 -10.42
C SER A 82 4.94 9.16 -10.88
N THR A 83 4.00 9.51 -9.98
CA THR A 83 2.87 10.38 -10.33
C THR A 83 3.25 11.85 -10.38
N ALA A 84 4.11 12.30 -9.46
CA ALA A 84 4.51 13.70 -9.36
C ALA A 84 5.27 14.21 -10.60
N GLN A 85 5.91 13.33 -11.34
CA GLN A 85 6.67 13.68 -12.54
C GLN A 85 5.82 13.69 -13.82
N LEU A 86 4.62 13.10 -13.80
CA LEU A 86 3.81 12.83 -14.99
C LEU A 86 3.54 14.04 -15.88
N ILE A 87 3.01 15.11 -15.30
CA ILE A 87 2.59 16.29 -16.05
C ILE A 87 3.68 17.37 -16.06
N PRO A 88 4.32 17.71 -14.92
CA PRO A 88 5.36 18.73 -14.91
C PRO A 88 6.55 18.40 -15.81
N GLN A 89 6.95 17.14 -15.88
CA GLN A 89 8.08 16.74 -16.73
C GLN A 89 7.74 16.83 -18.23
N GLU A 90 6.51 16.49 -18.63
CA GLU A 90 6.09 16.63 -20.02
C GLU A 90 5.91 18.08 -20.43
N LEU A 91 5.48 18.93 -19.50
CA LEU A 91 5.43 20.39 -19.71
C LEU A 91 6.82 20.95 -19.92
N HIS A 92 7.78 20.55 -19.06
CA HIS A 92 9.16 21.01 -19.15
C HIS A 92 9.82 20.57 -20.47
N ASN A 93 9.59 19.30 -20.86
CA ASN A 93 10.15 18.72 -22.09
C ASN A 93 9.37 19.14 -23.35
N ARG A 94 8.29 19.93 -23.21
CA ARG A 94 7.41 20.35 -24.32
C ARG A 94 6.78 19.18 -25.11
N THR A 95 6.83 17.95 -24.59
CA THR A 95 6.27 16.77 -25.26
C THR A 95 4.76 16.78 -25.28
N ILE A 96 4.12 17.48 -24.35
CA ILE A 96 2.66 17.62 -24.28
C ILE A 96 2.09 18.26 -25.55
N TYR A 97 2.79 19.22 -26.16
CA TYR A 97 2.34 19.88 -27.39
C TYR A 97 2.31 18.93 -28.59
N THR A 98 3.26 18.02 -28.68
CA THR A 98 3.31 17.02 -29.77
C THR A 98 2.23 15.96 -29.63
N ILE A 99 1.81 15.66 -28.41
CA ILE A 99 0.73 14.70 -28.13
C ILE A 99 -0.64 15.35 -28.40
N LEU A 100 -0.84 16.60 -27.97
CA LEU A 100 -2.08 17.34 -28.17
C LEU A 100 -2.28 17.79 -29.63
N ALA A 101 -1.23 17.82 -30.45
CA ALA A 101 -1.35 18.01 -31.90
C ALA A 101 -2.04 16.84 -32.61
N LYS A 102 -2.14 15.66 -31.96
CA LYS A 102 -2.93 14.53 -32.44
C LYS A 102 -4.38 14.63 -31.94
N PRO A 103 -5.37 13.98 -32.59
CA PRO A 103 -6.78 14.02 -32.18
C PRO A 103 -7.03 13.16 -30.93
N VAL A 104 -6.38 13.52 -29.81
CA VAL A 104 -6.52 12.91 -28.49
C VAL A 104 -7.14 13.94 -27.56
N ARG A 105 -8.22 13.57 -26.84
CA ARG A 105 -8.83 14.43 -25.83
C ARG A 105 -7.92 14.52 -24.59
N ARG A 106 -7.93 15.68 -23.93
CA ARG A 106 -7.14 15.88 -22.68
C ARG A 106 -7.50 14.87 -21.60
N SER A 107 -8.78 14.52 -21.48
CA SER A 107 -9.24 13.47 -20.56
C SER A 107 -8.70 12.08 -20.89
N GLU A 108 -8.64 11.71 -22.19
CA GLU A 108 -8.07 10.42 -22.62
C GLU A 108 -6.57 10.32 -22.29
N PHE A 109 -5.87 11.45 -22.43
CA PHE A 109 -4.46 11.53 -22.08
C PHE A 109 -4.24 11.34 -20.57
N LEU A 110 -4.96 12.09 -19.72
CA LEU A 110 -4.84 12.04 -18.27
C LEU A 110 -5.20 10.64 -17.72
N LEU A 111 -6.32 10.08 -18.18
CA LEU A 111 -6.75 8.73 -17.77
C LEU A 111 -5.78 7.65 -18.26
N GLY A 112 -5.22 7.80 -19.44
CA GLY A 112 -4.21 6.88 -19.95
C GLY A 112 -2.93 6.90 -19.11
N LYS A 113 -2.47 8.10 -18.72
CA LYS A 113 -1.32 8.28 -17.83
C LYS A 113 -1.58 7.67 -16.44
N PHE A 114 -2.74 7.96 -15.86
CA PHE A 114 -3.15 7.36 -14.58
C PHE A 114 -3.17 5.83 -14.66
N PHE A 115 -3.80 5.26 -15.68
CA PHE A 115 -3.86 3.81 -15.88
C PHE A 115 -2.45 3.18 -15.99
N GLY A 116 -1.53 3.86 -16.67
CA GLY A 116 -0.13 3.40 -16.75
C GLY A 116 0.56 3.32 -15.38
N ILE A 117 0.30 4.30 -14.48
CA ILE A 117 0.84 4.28 -13.12
C ILE A 117 0.17 3.23 -12.25
N VAL A 118 -1.15 3.05 -12.38
CA VAL A 118 -1.86 1.97 -11.67
C VAL A 118 -1.26 0.61 -12.03
N LEU A 119 -0.97 0.36 -13.31
CA LEU A 119 -0.30 -0.87 -13.75
C LEU A 119 1.13 -1.00 -13.19
N LEU A 120 1.88 0.10 -13.14
CA LEU A 120 3.21 0.11 -12.51
C LEU A 120 3.12 -0.27 -11.04
N LEU A 121 2.22 0.37 -10.28
CA LEU A 121 2.02 0.09 -8.86
C LEU A 121 1.56 -1.35 -8.63
N ALA A 122 0.63 -1.84 -9.43
CA ALA A 122 0.18 -3.22 -9.36
C ALA A 122 1.34 -4.21 -9.57
N LEU A 123 2.20 -3.94 -10.56
CA LEU A 123 3.39 -4.74 -10.81
C LEU A 123 4.37 -4.70 -9.62
N CYS A 124 4.67 -3.51 -9.10
CA CYS A 124 5.59 -3.35 -7.97
C CYS A 124 5.04 -4.02 -6.70
N VAL A 125 3.78 -3.78 -6.35
CA VAL A 125 3.14 -4.40 -5.19
C VAL A 125 3.07 -5.92 -5.35
N ALA A 126 2.77 -6.43 -6.55
CA ALA A 126 2.77 -7.88 -6.81
C ALA A 126 4.16 -8.50 -6.62
N LEU A 127 5.23 -7.85 -7.10
CA LEU A 127 6.61 -8.33 -6.90
C LEU A 127 7.01 -8.31 -5.42
N MET A 128 6.67 -7.24 -4.69
CA MET A 128 6.96 -7.12 -3.26
C MET A 128 6.15 -8.14 -2.45
N SER A 129 4.87 -8.36 -2.79
CA SER A 129 4.02 -9.38 -2.15
C SER A 129 4.49 -10.79 -2.42
N LEU A 130 5.02 -11.07 -3.62
CA LEU A 130 5.62 -12.36 -3.95
C LEU A 130 6.88 -12.60 -3.11
N ALA A 131 7.75 -11.60 -2.96
CA ALA A 131 8.91 -11.68 -2.08
C ALA A 131 8.49 -11.88 -0.63
N PHE A 132 7.46 -11.19 -0.17
CA PHE A 132 6.90 -11.34 1.17
C PHE A 132 6.35 -12.76 1.40
N ALA A 133 5.58 -13.30 0.47
CA ALA A 133 5.09 -14.67 0.53
C ALA A 133 6.25 -15.69 0.57
N ALA A 134 7.32 -15.46 -0.18
CA ALA A 134 8.51 -16.31 -0.15
C ALA A 134 9.22 -16.27 1.21
N THR A 135 9.31 -15.08 1.86
CA THR A 135 9.89 -14.97 3.21
C THR A 135 9.03 -15.66 4.26
N LEU A 136 7.71 -15.56 4.18
CA LEU A 136 6.80 -16.28 5.07
C LEU A 136 6.89 -17.80 4.88
N TYR A 137 6.94 -18.26 3.64
CA TYR A 137 7.14 -19.68 3.34
C TYR A 137 8.47 -20.22 3.89
N TRP A 138 9.53 -19.44 3.78
CA TRP A 138 10.82 -19.77 4.38
C TRP A 138 10.75 -19.89 5.91
N GLN A 139 10.02 -18.95 6.53
CA GLN A 139 9.82 -18.97 7.98
C GLN A 139 8.99 -20.18 8.43
N GLU A 140 7.96 -20.59 7.66
CA GLU A 140 7.19 -21.81 7.89
C GLU A 140 8.11 -23.05 7.90
N LEU A 141 8.94 -23.19 6.87
CA LEU A 141 9.88 -24.33 6.78
C LEU A 141 10.84 -24.39 7.97
N ARG A 142 11.37 -23.26 8.40
CA ARG A 142 12.23 -23.18 9.59
C ARG A 142 11.48 -23.51 10.87
N GLY A 143 10.27 -22.98 11.03
CA GLY A 143 9.43 -23.27 12.18
C GLY A 143 9.14 -24.77 12.33
N LEU A 144 8.77 -25.43 11.24
CA LEU A 144 8.52 -26.86 11.21
C LEU A 144 9.78 -27.67 11.58
N GLN A 145 10.95 -27.32 11.03
CA GLN A 145 12.21 -27.96 11.36
C GLN A 145 12.60 -27.78 12.83
N THR A 146 12.38 -26.59 13.39
CA THR A 146 12.66 -26.29 14.78
C THR A 146 11.73 -27.08 15.72
N ALA A 147 10.43 -27.12 15.40
CA ALA A 147 9.47 -27.92 16.14
C ALA A 147 9.87 -29.41 16.14
N GLU A 148 10.17 -29.99 14.98
CA GLU A 148 10.60 -31.37 14.90
C GLU A 148 11.91 -31.64 15.67
N ALA A 149 12.89 -30.74 15.59
CA ALA A 149 14.15 -30.85 16.33
C ALA A 149 13.94 -30.81 17.86
N THR A 150 13.00 -30.00 18.34
CA THR A 150 12.66 -29.89 19.77
C THR A 150 12.05 -31.17 20.28
N TYR A 151 11.07 -31.75 19.58
CA TYR A 151 10.43 -32.99 19.99
C TYR A 151 11.36 -34.20 19.86
N ASN A 152 12.27 -34.23 18.89
CA ASN A 152 13.25 -35.29 18.69
C ASN A 152 14.27 -35.41 19.84
N GLN A 153 14.38 -34.42 20.74
CA GLN A 153 15.20 -34.50 21.94
C GLN A 153 14.62 -35.50 22.97
N THR A 154 13.32 -35.79 22.90
CA THR A 154 12.65 -36.73 23.80
C THR A 154 12.58 -38.12 23.15
N PRO A 155 13.20 -39.17 23.74
CA PRO A 155 13.13 -40.51 23.19
C PRO A 155 11.69 -40.99 23.08
N ASN A 156 11.33 -41.62 21.95
CA ASN A 156 10.00 -42.23 21.70
C ASN A 156 8.81 -41.25 21.79
N TRP A 157 9.02 -39.93 21.58
CA TRP A 157 7.96 -38.94 21.62
C TRP A 157 6.77 -39.27 20.68
N ARG A 158 7.05 -39.87 19.53
CA ARG A 158 6.01 -40.28 18.56
C ARG A 158 5.11 -41.42 19.07
N ALA A 159 5.59 -42.20 20.02
CA ALA A 159 4.81 -43.27 20.66
C ALA A 159 3.96 -42.76 21.84
N ASN A 160 4.24 -41.55 22.32
CA ASN A 160 3.47 -40.89 23.39
C ASN A 160 2.32 -40.05 22.81
N PRO A 161 1.05 -40.46 23.01
CA PRO A 161 -0.09 -39.74 22.44
C PRO A 161 -0.16 -38.25 22.84
N TYR A 162 0.32 -37.92 24.04
CA TYR A 162 0.31 -36.56 24.57
C TYR A 162 1.31 -35.66 23.85
N LEU A 163 2.54 -36.14 23.65
CA LEU A 163 3.58 -35.41 22.94
C LEU A 163 3.27 -35.32 21.44
N LEU A 164 2.68 -36.35 20.86
CA LEU A 164 2.25 -36.32 19.47
C LEU A 164 1.13 -35.31 19.23
N SER A 165 0.15 -35.21 20.16
CA SER A 165 -0.91 -34.21 20.06
C SER A 165 -0.39 -32.79 20.23
N ALA A 166 0.58 -32.57 21.13
CA ALA A 166 1.24 -31.27 21.30
C ALA A 166 2.01 -30.86 20.02
N TYR A 167 2.80 -31.77 19.47
CA TYR A 167 3.50 -31.53 18.21
C TYR A 167 2.53 -31.16 17.06
N ASN A 168 1.47 -31.92 16.90
CA ASN A 168 0.47 -31.64 15.86
C ASN A 168 -0.19 -30.28 16.06
N HIS A 169 -0.44 -29.89 17.30
CA HIS A 169 -0.98 -28.57 17.64
C HIS A 169 -0.02 -27.44 17.29
N ASP A 170 1.27 -27.58 17.63
CA ASP A 170 2.31 -26.60 17.29
C ASP A 170 2.46 -26.46 15.78
N VAL A 171 2.49 -27.57 15.04
CA VAL A 171 2.54 -27.58 13.57
C VAL A 171 1.32 -26.87 12.97
N GLU A 172 0.13 -27.15 13.49
CA GLU A 172 -1.11 -26.52 13.02
C GLU A 172 -1.09 -25.01 13.27
N GLN A 173 -0.64 -24.57 14.44
CA GLN A 173 -0.48 -23.14 14.76
C GLN A 173 0.49 -22.45 13.79
N ILE A 174 1.67 -23.05 13.54
CA ILE A 174 2.67 -22.52 12.60
C ILE A 174 2.06 -22.32 11.22
N VAL A 175 1.37 -23.35 10.70
CA VAL A 175 0.76 -23.29 9.36
C VAL A 175 -0.37 -22.26 9.30
N GLN A 176 -1.23 -22.21 10.31
CA GLN A 176 -2.34 -21.24 10.35
C GLN A 176 -1.84 -19.81 10.40
N GLN A 177 -0.80 -19.53 11.18
CA GLN A 177 -0.24 -18.18 11.28
C GLN A 177 0.43 -17.72 9.97
N VAL A 178 1.14 -18.60 9.29
CA VAL A 178 1.84 -18.25 8.04
C VAL A 178 0.86 -18.16 6.86
N ARG A 179 -0.08 -19.09 6.77
CA ARG A 179 -1.02 -19.19 5.64
C ARG A 179 -2.35 -18.48 5.91
N ASP A 180 -2.31 -17.40 6.66
CA ASP A 180 -3.50 -16.60 6.95
C ASP A 180 -4.02 -15.93 5.66
N PRO A 181 -5.23 -16.26 5.19
CA PRO A 181 -5.81 -15.66 3.98
C PRO A 181 -6.04 -14.16 4.12
N GLN A 182 -6.14 -13.63 5.34
CA GLN A 182 -6.33 -12.21 5.59
C GLN A 182 -5.10 -11.37 5.19
N LEU A 183 -3.92 -11.99 5.02
CA LEU A 183 -2.74 -11.29 4.47
C LEU A 183 -2.95 -10.80 3.04
N VAL A 184 -3.73 -11.52 2.24
CA VAL A 184 -4.11 -11.07 0.89
C VAL A 184 -5.01 -9.84 0.98
N GLU A 185 -5.94 -9.83 1.93
CA GLU A 185 -6.80 -8.69 2.23
C GLU A 185 -5.99 -7.47 2.64
N ALA A 186 -5.00 -7.64 3.52
CA ALA A 186 -4.08 -6.58 3.93
C ALA A 186 -3.33 -5.96 2.73
N VAL A 187 -2.81 -6.78 1.82
CA VAL A 187 -2.12 -6.30 0.61
C VAL A 187 -3.07 -5.54 -0.33
N ILE A 188 -4.31 -6.00 -0.49
CA ILE A 188 -5.33 -5.32 -1.30
C ILE A 188 -5.66 -3.94 -0.70
N LEU A 189 -5.82 -3.86 0.63
CA LEU A 189 -6.08 -2.59 1.33
C LEU A 189 -4.89 -1.62 1.22
N ILE A 190 -3.66 -2.12 1.36
CA ILE A 190 -2.45 -1.31 1.10
C ILE A 190 -2.48 -0.78 -0.33
N PHE A 191 -2.78 -1.62 -1.32
CA PHE A 191 -2.87 -1.19 -2.72
C PHE A 191 -3.94 -0.12 -2.93
N ALA A 192 -5.13 -0.26 -2.34
CA ALA A 192 -6.20 0.75 -2.40
C ALA A 192 -5.75 2.10 -1.81
N LYS A 193 -5.06 2.08 -0.66
CA LYS A 193 -4.44 3.27 -0.05
C LYS A 193 -3.43 3.95 -0.99
N LEU A 194 -2.62 3.16 -1.69
CA LEU A 194 -1.66 3.66 -2.68
C LEU A 194 -2.36 4.28 -3.90
N LEU A 195 -3.47 3.71 -4.36
CA LEU A 195 -4.29 4.29 -5.44
C LEU A 195 -4.87 5.65 -5.05
N MET A 196 -5.37 5.80 -3.83
CA MET A 196 -5.84 7.10 -3.32
C MET A 196 -4.71 8.13 -3.32
N THR A 197 -3.53 7.76 -2.82
CA THR A 197 -2.34 8.63 -2.85
C THR A 197 -1.97 9.03 -4.27
N THR A 198 -2.02 8.09 -5.22
CA THR A 198 -1.78 8.33 -6.64
C THR A 198 -2.81 9.32 -7.22
N GLY A 199 -4.08 9.19 -6.84
CA GLY A 199 -5.15 10.10 -7.24
C GLY A 199 -4.90 11.54 -6.75
N ILE A 200 -4.49 11.71 -5.48
CA ILE A 200 -4.13 13.01 -4.91
C ILE A 200 -2.91 13.60 -5.64
N ALA A 201 -1.86 12.81 -5.82
CA ALA A 201 -0.66 13.25 -6.53
C ALA A 201 -0.97 13.66 -7.97
N LEU A 202 -1.85 12.94 -8.65
CA LEU A 202 -2.28 13.27 -10.00
C LEU A 202 -3.03 14.60 -10.02
N LEU A 203 -4.00 14.82 -9.11
CA LEU A 203 -4.74 16.07 -9.00
C LEU A 203 -3.78 17.26 -8.82
N ILE A 204 -2.83 17.17 -7.91
CA ILE A 204 -1.86 18.24 -7.67
C ILE A 204 -0.98 18.44 -8.90
N SER A 205 -0.54 17.35 -9.55
CA SER A 205 0.27 17.38 -10.76
C SER A 205 -0.43 18.12 -11.93
N THR A 206 -1.78 18.13 -11.99
CA THR A 206 -2.52 18.82 -13.06
C THR A 206 -2.33 20.32 -13.07
N PHE A 207 -2.16 20.97 -11.92
CA PHE A 207 -1.95 22.41 -11.81
C PHE A 207 -0.53 22.82 -11.39
N ALA A 208 0.26 21.87 -10.89
CA ALA A 208 1.65 22.14 -10.51
C ALA A 208 2.53 22.44 -11.73
N THR A 209 3.49 23.33 -11.53
CA THR A 209 4.54 23.65 -12.51
C THR A 209 5.84 22.90 -12.22
N SER A 210 6.00 22.39 -11.00
CA SER A 210 7.20 21.69 -10.55
C SER A 210 6.86 20.34 -9.91
N SER A 211 7.61 19.30 -10.26
CA SER A 211 7.48 17.99 -9.63
C SER A 211 7.77 18.01 -8.13
N ILE A 212 8.70 18.88 -7.69
CA ILE A 212 9.05 19.01 -6.25
C ILE A 212 7.85 19.54 -5.47
N PHE A 213 7.13 20.54 -6.02
CA PHE A 213 5.92 21.05 -5.39
C PHE A 213 4.86 19.95 -5.25
N THR A 214 4.66 19.15 -6.30
CA THR A 214 3.72 18.02 -6.27
C THR A 214 4.11 17.01 -5.19
N ILE A 215 5.39 16.65 -5.09
CA ILE A 215 5.89 15.70 -4.09
C ILE A 215 5.62 16.21 -2.68
N ILE A 216 6.05 17.44 -2.37
CA ILE A 216 5.91 18.00 -1.01
C ILE A 216 4.44 18.14 -0.63
N THR A 217 3.61 18.68 -1.53
CA THR A 217 2.19 18.89 -1.24
C THR A 217 1.44 17.57 -1.06
N THR A 218 1.68 16.58 -1.91
CA THR A 218 1.07 15.25 -1.76
C THR A 218 1.51 14.58 -0.48
N PHE A 219 2.79 14.67 -0.13
CA PHE A 219 3.32 14.13 1.12
C PHE A 219 2.67 14.78 2.34
N MET A 220 2.49 16.10 2.33
CA MET A 220 1.80 16.81 3.40
C MET A 220 0.34 16.39 3.54
N ILE A 221 -0.39 16.27 2.42
CA ILE A 221 -1.78 15.79 2.43
C ILE A 221 -1.87 14.36 2.96
N TYR A 222 -0.94 13.50 2.58
CA TYR A 222 -0.87 12.13 3.10
C TYR A 222 -0.65 12.11 4.61
N LEU A 223 0.26 12.94 5.15
CA LEU A 223 0.48 13.06 6.60
C LEU A 223 -0.76 13.59 7.32
N ILE A 224 -1.40 14.62 6.78
CA ILE A 224 -2.62 15.19 7.37
C ILE A 224 -3.74 14.14 7.37
N GLY A 225 -3.88 13.37 6.28
CA GLY A 225 -4.85 12.28 6.19
C GLY A 225 -4.62 11.14 7.20
N HIS A 226 -3.36 10.93 7.64
CA HIS A 226 -3.05 10.00 8.73
C HIS A 226 -3.45 10.55 10.11
N MET A 227 -3.43 11.85 10.27
CA MET A 227 -3.75 12.51 11.55
C MET A 227 -5.23 12.91 11.66
N GLU A 228 -5.99 12.82 10.56
CA GLU A 228 -7.36 13.33 10.49
C GLU A 228 -8.29 12.68 11.52
N SER A 229 -8.31 11.34 11.60
CA SER A 229 -9.16 10.62 12.54
C SER A 229 -8.79 10.90 14.00
N THR A 230 -7.49 10.92 14.32
CA THR A 230 -7.00 11.25 15.66
C THR A 230 -7.34 12.68 16.05
N ALA A 231 -7.20 13.62 15.12
CA ALA A 231 -7.59 15.00 15.34
C ALA A 231 -9.10 15.14 15.56
N ARG A 232 -9.90 14.45 14.77
CA ARG A 232 -11.36 14.43 14.89
C ARG A 232 -11.83 13.84 16.22
N GLU A 233 -11.25 12.72 16.65
CA GLU A 233 -11.56 12.10 17.94
C GLU A 233 -11.19 13.02 19.11
N PHE A 234 -10.01 13.66 19.07
CA PHE A 234 -9.59 14.61 20.08
C PHE A 234 -10.57 15.80 20.19
N TRP A 235 -11.04 16.32 19.04
CA TRP A 235 -12.00 17.41 19.00
C TRP A 235 -13.36 17.02 19.54
N LEU A 236 -13.84 15.82 19.24
CA LEU A 236 -15.11 15.30 19.76
C LEU A 236 -15.02 15.02 21.26
N ALA A 237 -13.89 14.48 21.74
CA ALA A 237 -13.67 14.18 23.15
C ALA A 237 -13.47 15.42 24.03
N SER A 238 -12.92 16.50 23.48
CA SER A 238 -12.63 17.71 24.24
C SER A 238 -13.86 18.52 24.66
N GLY A 239 -15.07 18.07 24.29
CA GLY A 239 -16.34 18.71 24.72
C GLY A 239 -16.43 20.19 24.36
N ALA A 240 -15.49 20.69 23.54
CA ALA A 240 -15.55 22.04 23.03
C ALA A 240 -16.87 22.14 22.27
N SER A 241 -17.84 22.82 22.86
CA SER A 241 -19.04 23.28 22.15
C SER A 241 -18.55 24.14 21.01
N SER A 242 -18.19 23.45 19.95
CA SER A 242 -17.58 24.01 18.78
C SER A 242 -18.57 25.02 18.21
N SER A 243 -18.10 26.20 17.97
CA SER A 243 -18.88 27.14 17.21
C SER A 243 -19.26 26.46 15.88
N ILE A 244 -20.41 26.76 15.33
CA ILE A 244 -20.90 26.19 14.06
C ILE A 244 -19.81 26.26 12.97
N TRP A 245 -18.98 27.29 13.02
CA TRP A 245 -17.84 27.49 12.13
C TRP A 245 -16.74 26.45 12.29
N GLN A 246 -16.47 26.00 13.51
CA GLN A 246 -15.43 24.99 13.79
C GLN A 246 -15.87 23.62 13.29
N SER A 247 -17.11 23.21 13.55
CA SER A 247 -17.65 21.95 13.05
C SER A 247 -17.76 21.93 11.51
N ALA A 248 -18.11 23.06 10.89
CA ALA A 248 -18.13 23.21 9.45
C ALA A 248 -16.71 23.09 8.84
N LEU A 249 -15.70 23.66 9.50
CA LEU A 249 -14.30 23.62 9.06
C LEU A 249 -13.73 22.19 9.16
N VAL A 250 -13.98 21.48 10.27
CA VAL A 250 -13.60 20.08 10.44
C VAL A 250 -14.30 19.20 9.39
N GLY A 251 -15.60 19.41 9.16
CA GLY A 251 -16.34 18.69 8.13
C GLY A 251 -15.83 18.96 6.72
N LEU A 252 -15.38 20.18 6.43
CA LEU A 252 -14.81 20.52 5.12
C LEU A 252 -13.42 19.90 4.93
N ILE A 253 -12.60 19.85 5.97
CA ILE A 253 -11.29 19.21 5.95
C ILE A 253 -11.45 17.70 5.74
N SER A 254 -12.35 17.05 6.49
CA SER A 254 -12.60 15.61 6.35
C SER A 254 -13.25 15.22 5.02
N LEU A 255 -13.89 16.16 4.33
CA LEU A 255 -14.39 15.95 2.98
C LEU A 255 -13.29 16.06 1.92
N LEU A 256 -12.33 16.99 2.13
CA LEU A 256 -11.25 17.27 1.17
C LEU A 256 -10.07 16.31 1.31
N ILE A 257 -9.75 15.89 2.53
CA ILE A 257 -8.61 15.03 2.82
C ILE A 257 -9.14 13.65 3.19
N PRO A 258 -8.74 12.60 2.46
CA PRO A 258 -9.20 11.24 2.78
C PRO A 258 -8.63 10.79 4.10
N ASP A 259 -9.44 10.08 4.87
CA ASP A 259 -9.01 9.41 6.10
C ASP A 259 -8.10 8.21 5.73
N MET A 260 -6.80 8.46 5.78
CA MET A 260 -5.79 7.41 5.54
C MET A 260 -5.61 6.49 6.74
N ASN A 261 -6.06 6.93 7.93
CA ASN A 261 -5.95 6.14 9.15
C ASN A 261 -6.98 5.01 9.20
N SER A 262 -8.11 5.12 8.50
CA SER A 262 -9.08 4.02 8.37
C SER A 262 -8.46 2.73 7.80
N PHE A 263 -7.32 2.83 7.08
CA PHE A 263 -6.57 1.68 6.59
C PHE A 263 -5.64 1.04 7.63
N THR A 264 -5.58 1.52 8.89
CA THR A 264 -4.86 0.86 9.99
C THR A 264 -5.47 -0.48 10.39
N ILE A 265 -6.64 -0.83 9.86
CA ILE A 265 -7.22 -2.18 9.96
C ILE A 265 -6.24 -3.26 9.43
N VAL A 266 -5.28 -2.89 8.59
CA VAL A 266 -4.17 -3.74 8.18
C VAL A 266 -3.35 -4.17 9.41
N ASP A 267 -3.10 -3.28 10.35
CA ASP A 267 -2.34 -3.56 11.57
C ASP A 267 -3.12 -4.53 12.50
N GLU A 268 -4.46 -4.45 12.51
CA GLU A 268 -5.30 -5.40 13.24
C GLU A 268 -5.22 -6.81 12.63
N ILE A 269 -5.23 -6.90 11.29
CA ILE A 269 -5.04 -8.17 10.57
C ILE A 269 -3.67 -8.75 10.89
N LEU A 270 -2.62 -7.94 10.90
CA LEU A 270 -1.27 -8.38 11.21
C LEU A 270 -1.12 -8.81 12.67
N ALA A 271 -1.90 -8.23 13.58
CA ALA A 271 -1.98 -8.65 14.99
C ALA A 271 -2.70 -9.99 15.18
N GLY A 272 -3.27 -10.57 14.11
CA GLY A 272 -4.00 -11.83 14.15
C GLY A 272 -5.50 -11.69 14.51
N ASN A 273 -6.01 -10.47 14.56
CA ASN A 273 -7.44 -10.22 14.76
C ASN A 273 -8.20 -10.55 13.48
N LYS A 274 -9.28 -11.33 13.61
CA LYS A 274 -10.12 -11.66 12.46
C LYS A 274 -10.99 -10.46 12.10
N VAL A 275 -10.67 -9.83 10.99
CA VAL A 275 -11.46 -8.74 10.43
C VAL A 275 -12.47 -9.32 9.44
N PRO A 276 -13.77 -8.99 9.56
CA PRO A 276 -14.78 -9.46 8.62
C PRO A 276 -14.60 -8.77 7.26
N TRP A 277 -14.69 -9.53 6.18
CA TRP A 277 -14.58 -9.05 4.80
C TRP A 277 -15.50 -7.86 4.46
N SER A 278 -16.61 -7.73 5.17
CA SER A 278 -17.50 -6.58 5.00
C SER A 278 -16.81 -5.24 5.31
N HIS A 279 -15.91 -5.20 6.30
CA HIS A 279 -15.14 -4.00 6.62
C HIS A 279 -14.14 -3.64 5.51
N ALA A 280 -13.41 -4.63 5.01
CA ALA A 280 -12.49 -4.42 3.89
C ALA A 280 -13.21 -3.95 2.63
N LEU A 281 -14.37 -4.54 2.29
CA LEU A 281 -15.19 -4.11 1.17
C LEU A 281 -15.70 -2.67 1.32
N ASN A 282 -16.08 -2.26 2.52
CA ASN A 282 -16.49 -0.88 2.79
C ASN A 282 -15.31 0.10 2.57
N LEU A 283 -14.11 -0.25 3.03
CA LEU A 283 -12.90 0.57 2.81
C LEU A 283 -12.49 0.63 1.34
N LEU A 284 -12.60 -0.48 0.61
CA LEU A 284 -12.37 -0.50 -0.84
C LEU A 284 -13.38 0.38 -1.56
N GLY A 285 -14.67 0.28 -1.21
CA GLY A 285 -15.71 1.15 -1.74
C GLY A 285 -15.46 2.63 -1.46
N TYR A 286 -15.01 2.95 -0.24
CA TYR A 286 -14.59 4.31 0.12
C TYR A 286 -13.42 4.80 -0.76
N ALA A 287 -12.38 3.97 -0.89
CA ALA A 287 -11.23 4.30 -1.73
C ALA A 287 -11.60 4.53 -3.21
N ASP A 288 -12.46 3.67 -3.76
CA ASP A 288 -12.89 3.76 -5.15
C ASP A 288 -13.71 5.02 -5.42
N VAL A 289 -14.69 5.33 -4.55
CA VAL A 289 -15.50 6.55 -4.66
C VAL A 289 -14.61 7.78 -4.60
N TYR A 290 -13.70 7.82 -3.63
CA TYR A 290 -12.79 8.95 -3.47
C TYR A 290 -11.87 9.11 -4.69
N LEU A 291 -11.35 8.01 -5.21
CA LEU A 291 -10.53 8.00 -6.43
C LEU A 291 -11.27 8.52 -7.65
N ILE A 292 -12.53 8.10 -7.85
CA ILE A 292 -13.38 8.57 -8.96
C ILE A 292 -13.59 10.09 -8.87
N VAL A 293 -13.85 10.62 -7.67
CA VAL A 293 -14.00 12.06 -7.46
C VAL A 293 -12.70 12.79 -7.78
N LEU A 294 -11.56 12.31 -7.27
CA LEU A 294 -10.24 12.91 -7.55
C LEU A 294 -9.91 12.92 -9.04
N LEU A 295 -10.19 11.81 -9.75
CA LEU A 295 -9.97 11.73 -11.20
C LEU A 295 -10.90 12.69 -11.95
N GLY A 296 -12.17 12.79 -11.56
CA GLY A 296 -13.12 13.72 -12.15
C GLY A 296 -12.66 15.17 -12.01
N VAL A 297 -12.27 15.57 -10.80
CA VAL A 297 -11.73 16.92 -10.54
C VAL A 297 -10.43 17.14 -11.32
N SER A 298 -9.53 16.14 -11.36
CA SER A 298 -8.27 16.25 -12.11
C SER A 298 -8.50 16.50 -13.61
N VAL A 299 -9.49 15.81 -14.20
CA VAL A 299 -9.86 16.02 -15.62
C VAL A 299 -10.38 17.44 -15.84
N VAL A 300 -11.28 17.91 -14.98
CA VAL A 300 -11.84 19.27 -15.08
C VAL A 300 -10.72 20.34 -14.95
N VAL A 301 -9.88 20.23 -13.93
CA VAL A 301 -8.76 21.18 -13.71
C VAL A 301 -7.79 21.17 -14.90
N PHE A 302 -7.50 19.99 -15.45
CA PHE A 302 -6.61 19.86 -16.59
C PHE A 302 -7.19 20.44 -17.89
N ASP A 303 -8.52 20.34 -18.09
CA ASP A 303 -9.19 20.91 -19.27
C ASP A 303 -9.17 22.44 -19.27
N TYR A 304 -9.27 23.07 -18.09
CA TYR A 304 -9.21 24.55 -17.94
C TYR A 304 -7.79 25.12 -17.92
N ARG A 305 -6.77 24.26 -17.85
CA ARG A 305 -5.38 24.74 -17.86
C ARG A 305 -5.00 25.25 -19.24
N GLU A 306 -4.58 26.50 -19.30
CA GLU A 306 -3.93 27.08 -20.49
C GLU A 306 -2.53 26.44 -20.65
N ILE A 307 -2.33 25.69 -21.72
CA ILE A 307 -1.08 24.96 -22.04
C ILE A 307 -0.48 25.59 -23.28
#